data_adaec071fe9852e445ca6574a2dad15b
#
_entry.id   adaec071fe9852e445ca6574a2dad15b
#
_cell.length_a   1.000
_cell.length_b   1.000
_cell.length_c   1.000
_cell.angle_alpha   90.00
_cell.angle_beta   90.00
_cell.angle_gamma   90.00
#
_symmetry.space_group_name_H-M   'P 1'
#
loop_
_entity.id
_entity.type
_entity.pdbx_description
1 polymer ?
#
loop_
_entity_poly.entity_id
_entity_poly.type
_entity_poly.pdbx_seq_one_letter_code
_entity_poly.pdbx_strand_id
1 'polypeptide(L)'
;MKRIALYALAAVVALTGCKKTTEQATTDDNTEREELVALTTLHPREIQRVITLSSNLQGYQTVNVAPSLTGKIEHIYVEVGDRVRKNDSLVRMDQQQFRTARLTCNNLQTEMTRMDGLIQSGSVSRQSYDQMKLSLDQAKENLHFLTTNTFVRAPFSGVISAKNYEDGELYSGQPIVVLTQVDKLKTLVAIPESYIPQVKNGMKLTLSSSVYPDKTFHAYIETVYPTIDASSHTFQVKVVVPNTEGLLRPGMYVTASLGLGKESVITAPYSTVLKLIGANNRYVFINDNGRAKRVEVEMGDRFGDEVEISAPEIVDGVQMVTKGESRLIDGVKIRVAE
;
A
#
# COMPACT_ATOMS: atom_id res chain seq x y z
N MET A 1 -55.01 53.55 -15.62
CA MET A 1 -56.45 53.82 -15.77
C MET A 1 -57.18 53.30 -14.55
N LYS A 2 -57.79 54.25 -13.82
CA LYS A 2 -59.11 54.15 -13.14
C LYS A 2 -59.20 53.04 -12.07
N ARG A 3 -59.55 53.24 -10.88
CA ARG A 3 -60.28 54.27 -10.08
C ARG A 3 -60.70 53.52 -8.81
N ILE A 4 -60.44 54.08 -7.61
CA ILE A 4 -61.46 54.76 -6.76
C ILE A 4 -62.32 53.70 -6.00
N ALA A 5 -62.61 53.72 -4.73
CA ALA A 5 -62.59 54.63 -3.60
C ALA A 5 -63.20 53.84 -2.43
N LEU A 6 -62.73 54.08 -1.21
CA LEU A 6 -63.45 54.91 -0.22
C LEU A 6 -64.71 54.27 0.38
N TYR A 7 -64.71 53.92 1.64
CA TYR A 7 -65.62 54.52 2.64
C TYR A 7 -65.20 54.14 4.08
N ALA A 8 -64.97 55.22 4.81
CA ALA A 8 -64.86 55.25 6.25
C ALA A 8 -66.26 55.27 6.86
N LEU A 9 -66.49 54.72 8.02
CA LEU A 9 -67.39 55.33 8.98
C LEU A 9 -67.06 54.82 10.40
N ALA A 10 -66.88 55.78 11.27
CA ALA A 10 -66.68 55.69 12.70
C ALA A 10 -67.99 55.40 13.47
N ALA A 11 -67.89 54.76 14.63
CA ALA A 11 -68.81 54.98 15.75
C ALA A 11 -68.11 54.63 17.09
N VAL A 12 -68.04 55.65 17.89
CA VAL A 12 -67.65 55.73 19.31
C VAL A 12 -68.86 55.36 20.20
N VAL A 13 -68.66 54.66 21.30
CA VAL A 13 -69.33 54.79 22.62
C VAL A 13 -68.74 53.75 23.58
N ALA A 14 -67.92 54.06 24.50
CA ALA A 14 -68.11 54.62 25.87
C ALA A 14 -68.33 53.53 26.96
N LEU A 15 -67.35 53.44 27.85
CA LEU A 15 -67.35 53.36 29.29
C LEU A 15 -68.28 52.37 30.03
N THR A 16 -67.65 51.40 30.75
CA THR A 16 -67.75 51.37 32.25
C THR A 16 -66.73 50.37 32.78
N GLY A 17 -66.03 50.76 33.83
CA GLY A 17 -64.99 50.06 34.50
C GLY A 17 -65.47 48.99 35.48
N CYS A 18 -64.53 48.07 35.75
CA CYS A 18 -64.42 47.37 37.02
C CYS A 18 -62.96 47.01 37.29
N LYS A 19 -62.45 47.70 38.32
CA LYS A 19 -61.15 47.48 38.91
C LYS A 19 -61.24 46.19 39.71
N LYS A 20 -60.47 45.13 39.31
CA LYS A 20 -60.14 44.02 40.19
C LYS A 20 -58.62 43.88 40.17
N THR A 21 -58.04 44.33 41.26
CA THR A 21 -56.67 44.05 41.69
C THR A 21 -56.54 42.55 41.80
N THR A 22 -55.75 41.96 41.01
CA THR A 22 -55.23 40.59 41.20
C THR A 22 -53.75 40.73 41.38
N GLU A 23 -53.31 40.47 42.58
CA GLU A 23 -51.90 40.26 42.92
C GLU A 23 -51.32 39.20 41.97
N GLN A 24 -50.39 39.61 41.11
CA GLN A 24 -49.47 38.69 40.45
C GLN A 24 -48.52 38.21 41.55
N ALA A 25 -48.80 37.02 42.05
CA ALA A 25 -47.81 36.21 42.73
C ALA A 25 -46.76 35.86 41.61
N THR A 26 -45.67 36.57 41.59
CA THR A 26 -44.45 36.14 40.96
C THR A 26 -43.91 34.96 41.77
N THR A 27 -44.39 33.77 41.46
CA THR A 27 -43.63 32.57 41.79
C THR A 27 -42.42 32.58 40.90
N ASP A 28 -41.29 33.06 41.40
CA ASP A 28 -39.94 32.72 40.93
C ASP A 28 -39.80 31.21 41.11
N ASP A 29 -40.31 30.46 40.14
CA ASP A 29 -40.00 29.04 40.00
C ASP A 29 -38.62 28.93 39.29
N ASN A 30 -37.62 29.38 40.05
CA ASN A 30 -36.22 29.15 39.64
C ASN A 30 -35.84 27.72 40.06
N THR A 31 -36.66 26.74 39.64
CA THR A 31 -36.25 25.35 39.62
C THR A 31 -35.30 25.18 38.43
N GLU A 32 -34.00 25.25 38.74
CA GLU A 32 -32.95 24.99 37.79
C GLU A 32 -33.27 23.66 37.12
N ARG A 33 -33.49 23.68 35.79
CA ARG A 33 -33.87 22.49 35.02
C ARG A 33 -32.83 21.42 35.22
N GLU A 34 -33.20 20.29 35.80
CA GLU A 34 -32.34 19.12 35.94
C GLU A 34 -32.73 18.07 34.89
N GLU A 35 -31.76 17.60 34.13
CA GLU A 35 -31.98 16.53 33.16
C GLU A 35 -31.44 15.21 33.69
N LEU A 36 -32.24 14.13 33.54
CA LEU A 36 -31.84 12.78 33.93
C LEU A 36 -30.96 12.16 32.88
N VAL A 37 -29.76 11.74 33.27
CA VAL A 37 -28.75 11.18 32.37
C VAL A 37 -28.12 9.89 32.92
N ALA A 38 -27.61 9.05 32.04
CA ALA A 38 -26.69 7.99 32.43
C ALA A 38 -25.25 8.42 32.12
N LEU A 39 -24.36 8.15 33.04
CA LEU A 39 -22.91 8.42 32.89
C LEU A 39 -22.14 7.12 32.72
N THR A 40 -21.07 7.21 31.94
CA THR A 40 -20.06 6.15 31.82
C THR A 40 -18.70 6.77 32.00
N THR A 41 -17.86 6.18 32.84
CA THR A 41 -16.50 6.61 33.02
C THR A 41 -15.67 6.09 31.84
N LEU A 42 -14.97 7.00 31.18
CA LEU A 42 -14.11 6.68 30.08
C LEU A 42 -12.74 6.20 30.57
N HIS A 43 -12.26 5.12 30.01
CA HIS A 43 -10.92 4.61 30.28
C HIS A 43 -10.19 4.36 28.96
N PRO A 44 -8.88 4.64 28.91
CA PRO A 44 -8.06 4.26 27.76
C PRO A 44 -8.06 2.75 27.56
N ARG A 45 -8.20 2.32 26.32
CA ARG A 45 -8.04 0.90 25.96
C ARG A 45 -7.00 0.74 24.88
N GLU A 46 -6.24 -0.35 24.95
CA GLU A 46 -5.31 -0.71 23.89
C GLU A 46 -6.07 -1.23 22.68
N ILE A 47 -5.88 -0.59 21.56
CA ILE A 47 -6.34 -1.05 20.25
C ILE A 47 -5.14 -1.40 19.36
N GLN A 48 -5.31 -2.38 18.49
CA GLN A 48 -4.33 -2.66 17.46
C GLN A 48 -4.68 -1.85 16.22
N ARG A 49 -3.84 -0.88 15.87
CA ARG A 49 -3.96 -0.17 14.59
C ARG A 49 -3.60 -1.10 13.44
N VAL A 50 -4.49 -1.26 12.49
CA VAL A 50 -4.29 -2.05 11.28
C VAL A 50 -4.68 -1.21 10.08
N ILE A 51 -3.75 -1.01 9.16
CA ILE A 51 -4.09 -0.43 7.87
C ILE A 51 -4.30 -1.53 6.84
N THR A 52 -5.31 -1.34 6.01
CA THR A 52 -5.68 -2.28 4.96
C THR A 52 -5.51 -1.60 3.61
N LEU A 53 -4.65 -2.14 2.76
CA LEU A 53 -4.26 -1.57 1.50
C LEU A 53 -4.32 -2.63 0.41
N SER A 54 -4.69 -2.22 -0.79
CA SER A 54 -4.84 -3.14 -1.92
C SER A 54 -3.70 -2.98 -2.91
N SER A 55 -3.27 -4.10 -3.51
CA SER A 55 -2.21 -4.10 -4.52
C SER A 55 -2.27 -5.36 -5.40
N ASN A 56 -1.46 -5.38 -6.45
CA ASN A 56 -1.33 -6.52 -7.35
C ASN A 56 -0.02 -7.27 -7.10
N LEU A 57 -0.10 -8.59 -7.06
CA LEU A 57 1.08 -9.46 -6.99
C LEU A 57 1.87 -9.41 -8.31
N GLN A 58 3.18 -9.45 -8.18
CA GLN A 58 4.13 -9.52 -9.29
C GLN A 58 5.10 -10.67 -9.04
N GLY A 59 5.67 -11.22 -10.11
CA GLY A 59 6.83 -12.10 -9.97
C GLY A 59 7.93 -11.39 -9.18
N TYR A 60 8.62 -12.11 -8.30
CA TYR A 60 9.70 -11.49 -7.53
C TYR A 60 10.80 -10.93 -8.44
N GLN A 61 11.17 -11.71 -9.45
CA GLN A 61 11.99 -11.30 -10.58
C GLN A 61 11.29 -11.69 -11.87
N THR A 62 11.36 -10.82 -12.86
CA THR A 62 10.90 -11.10 -14.22
C THR A 62 11.98 -10.63 -15.17
N VAL A 63 12.43 -11.50 -16.04
CA VAL A 63 13.45 -11.19 -17.06
C VAL A 63 12.90 -11.49 -18.44
N ASN A 64 13.00 -10.49 -19.28
CA ASN A 64 12.78 -10.61 -20.72
C ASN A 64 14.04 -11.20 -21.35
N VAL A 65 13.98 -12.45 -21.74
CA VAL A 65 15.12 -13.16 -22.34
C VAL A 65 15.25 -12.73 -23.79
N ALA A 66 16.27 -11.93 -24.05
CA ALA A 66 16.54 -11.32 -25.35
C ALA A 66 18.07 -11.36 -25.58
N PRO A 67 18.55 -12.14 -26.55
CA PRO A 67 19.97 -12.10 -26.92
C PRO A 67 20.34 -10.75 -27.55
N SER A 68 21.59 -10.32 -27.38
CA SER A 68 22.09 -9.07 -27.95
C SER A 68 22.50 -9.19 -29.45
N LEU A 69 22.23 -10.33 -30.03
CA LEU A 69 22.53 -10.61 -31.46
C LEU A 69 21.23 -10.86 -32.22
N THR A 70 21.10 -10.26 -33.38
CA THR A 70 20.06 -10.61 -34.37
C THR A 70 20.47 -11.88 -35.12
N GLY A 71 19.50 -12.67 -35.51
CA GLY A 71 19.76 -13.91 -36.26
C GLY A 71 18.58 -14.85 -36.22
N LYS A 72 18.71 -15.99 -36.86
CA LYS A 72 17.69 -17.04 -36.86
C LYS A 72 17.68 -17.76 -35.50
N ILE A 73 16.50 -17.98 -34.95
CA ILE A 73 16.30 -18.87 -33.80
C ILE A 73 16.40 -20.31 -34.30
N GLU A 74 17.39 -21.04 -33.82
CA GLU A 74 17.56 -22.43 -34.21
C GLU A 74 16.61 -23.35 -33.45
N HIS A 75 16.50 -23.14 -32.13
CA HIS A 75 15.62 -23.93 -31.29
C HIS A 75 15.29 -23.24 -29.96
N ILE A 76 14.02 -23.33 -29.54
CA ILE A 76 13.52 -22.91 -28.23
C ILE A 76 13.20 -24.17 -27.43
N TYR A 77 13.90 -24.37 -26.31
CA TYR A 77 13.81 -25.59 -25.48
C TYR A 77 12.63 -25.62 -24.51
N VAL A 78 11.85 -24.55 -24.43
CA VAL A 78 10.85 -24.34 -23.38
C VAL A 78 9.53 -23.86 -23.96
N GLU A 79 8.43 -24.20 -23.27
CA GLU A 79 7.09 -23.75 -23.57
C GLU A 79 6.51 -22.92 -22.43
N VAL A 80 5.44 -22.18 -22.71
CA VAL A 80 4.74 -21.39 -21.69
C VAL A 80 4.18 -22.33 -20.60
N GLY A 81 4.52 -22.01 -19.34
CA GLY A 81 4.18 -22.82 -18.18
C GLY A 81 5.28 -23.74 -17.68
N ASP A 82 6.35 -23.95 -18.47
CA ASP A 82 7.45 -24.80 -18.07
C ASP A 82 8.22 -24.21 -16.88
N ARG A 83 8.62 -25.10 -15.98
CA ARG A 83 9.53 -24.78 -14.86
C ARG A 83 10.97 -25.03 -15.27
N VAL A 84 11.78 -24.01 -15.13
CA VAL A 84 13.21 -24.07 -15.43
C VAL A 84 14.04 -23.76 -14.18
N ARG A 85 15.23 -24.36 -14.12
CA ARG A 85 16.26 -24.07 -13.12
C ARG A 85 17.28 -23.07 -13.65
N LYS A 86 17.97 -22.41 -12.76
CA LYS A 86 19.12 -21.58 -13.15
C LYS A 86 20.11 -22.37 -14.02
N ASN A 87 20.56 -21.78 -15.13
CA ASN A 87 21.44 -22.31 -16.15
C ASN A 87 20.81 -23.35 -17.11
N ASP A 88 19.53 -23.68 -17.00
CA ASP A 88 18.86 -24.48 -18.02
C ASP A 88 18.90 -23.76 -19.38
N SER A 89 19.00 -24.51 -20.45
CA SER A 89 19.01 -23.98 -21.82
C SER A 89 17.60 -23.52 -22.18
N LEU A 90 17.48 -22.25 -22.58
CA LEU A 90 16.18 -21.67 -22.98
C LEU A 90 16.08 -21.56 -24.51
N VAL A 91 17.11 -20.99 -25.15
CA VAL A 91 17.10 -20.69 -26.57
C VAL A 91 18.48 -20.98 -27.16
N ARG A 92 18.49 -21.50 -28.36
CA ARG A 92 19.68 -21.63 -29.21
C ARG A 92 19.48 -20.82 -30.48
N MET A 93 20.35 -19.84 -30.65
CA MET A 93 20.44 -19.05 -31.89
C MET A 93 21.29 -19.77 -32.94
N ASP A 94 21.25 -19.28 -34.16
CA ASP A 94 22.16 -19.75 -35.25
C ASP A 94 23.61 -19.73 -34.77
N GLN A 95 24.34 -20.82 -35.06
CA GLN A 95 25.65 -21.07 -34.51
C GLN A 95 26.79 -20.67 -35.45
N GLN A 96 26.50 -20.12 -36.64
CA GLN A 96 27.55 -19.89 -37.66
C GLN A 96 28.66 -18.95 -37.15
N GLN A 97 28.26 -17.80 -36.55
CA GLN A 97 29.23 -16.84 -36.01
C GLN A 97 30.01 -17.43 -34.81
N PHE A 98 29.34 -18.14 -33.92
CA PHE A 98 29.96 -18.83 -32.78
C PHE A 98 31.00 -19.85 -33.24
N ARG A 99 30.68 -20.70 -34.26
CA ARG A 99 31.62 -21.71 -34.79
C ARG A 99 32.86 -21.05 -35.38
N THR A 100 32.69 -19.97 -36.14
CA THR A 100 33.80 -19.21 -36.72
C THR A 100 34.70 -18.61 -35.64
N ALA A 101 34.13 -17.93 -34.66
CA ALA A 101 34.89 -17.34 -33.55
C ALA A 101 35.62 -18.41 -32.73
N ARG A 102 34.99 -19.57 -32.50
CA ARG A 102 35.61 -20.69 -31.78
C ARG A 102 36.83 -21.21 -32.54
N LEU A 103 36.74 -21.36 -33.87
CA LEU A 103 37.88 -21.76 -34.69
C LEU A 103 39.02 -20.75 -34.64
N THR A 104 38.70 -19.44 -34.75
CA THR A 104 39.67 -18.36 -34.63
C THR A 104 40.37 -18.36 -33.27
N CYS A 105 39.60 -18.47 -32.20
CA CYS A 105 40.13 -18.52 -30.81
C CYS A 105 41.07 -19.74 -30.63
N ASN A 106 40.65 -20.92 -31.11
CA ASN A 106 41.46 -22.13 -31.03
C ASN A 106 42.78 -22.02 -31.79
N ASN A 107 42.76 -21.43 -33.00
CA ASN A 107 43.99 -21.19 -33.81
C ASN A 107 44.95 -20.26 -33.07
N LEU A 108 44.46 -19.10 -32.58
CA LEU A 108 45.27 -18.15 -31.80
C LEU A 108 45.78 -18.76 -30.49
N GLN A 109 45.01 -19.62 -29.84
CA GLN A 109 45.47 -20.34 -28.65
C GLN A 109 46.65 -21.29 -28.98
N THR A 110 46.59 -21.98 -30.12
CA THR A 110 47.68 -22.84 -30.58
C THR A 110 48.94 -22.04 -30.93
N GLU A 111 48.79 -20.90 -31.62
CA GLU A 111 49.88 -19.99 -31.90
C GLU A 111 50.53 -19.40 -30.64
N MET A 112 49.66 -19.00 -29.64
CA MET A 112 50.17 -18.51 -28.37
C MET A 112 50.98 -19.56 -27.61
N THR A 113 50.53 -20.82 -27.61
CA THR A 113 51.32 -21.94 -27.02
C THR A 113 52.67 -22.12 -27.68
N ARG A 114 52.79 -21.92 -29.03
CA ARG A 114 54.09 -21.91 -29.73
C ARG A 114 54.93 -20.71 -29.31
N MET A 115 54.33 -19.51 -29.22
CA MET A 115 55.02 -18.28 -28.77
C MET A 115 55.54 -18.39 -27.37
N ASP A 116 54.83 -19.09 -26.45
CA ASP A 116 55.28 -19.34 -25.08
C ASP A 116 56.62 -20.13 -25.05
N GLY A 117 56.79 -21.09 -25.94
CA GLY A 117 58.08 -21.79 -26.13
C GLY A 117 59.19 -20.92 -26.73
N LEU A 118 58.86 -20.12 -27.72
CA LEU A 118 59.84 -19.27 -28.46
C LEU A 118 60.33 -18.09 -27.61
N ILE A 119 59.49 -17.49 -26.76
CA ILE A 119 59.92 -16.40 -25.86
C ILE A 119 60.90 -16.88 -24.79
N GLN A 120 60.72 -18.12 -24.31
CA GLN A 120 61.64 -18.74 -23.36
C GLN A 120 63.03 -18.99 -23.95
N SER A 121 63.08 -19.33 -25.24
CA SER A 121 64.35 -19.50 -25.97
C SER A 121 64.95 -18.20 -26.51
N GLY A 122 64.31 -17.05 -26.28
CA GLY A 122 64.75 -15.76 -26.78
C GLY A 122 64.60 -15.57 -28.31
N SER A 123 63.82 -16.47 -28.96
CA SER A 123 63.65 -16.49 -30.41
C SER A 123 62.65 -15.52 -30.98
N VAL A 124 61.88 -14.84 -30.12
CA VAL A 124 60.89 -13.83 -30.50
C VAL A 124 60.99 -12.58 -29.64
N SER A 125 60.58 -11.43 -30.21
CA SER A 125 60.56 -10.17 -29.45
C SER A 125 59.42 -10.13 -28.45
N ARG A 126 59.63 -9.42 -27.36
CA ARG A 126 58.58 -9.19 -26.36
C ARG A 126 57.35 -8.50 -26.96
N GLN A 127 57.57 -7.55 -27.87
CA GLN A 127 56.51 -6.86 -28.60
C GLN A 127 55.64 -7.86 -29.42
N SER A 128 56.24 -8.81 -30.14
CA SER A 128 55.48 -9.80 -30.91
C SER A 128 54.70 -10.74 -30.02
N TYR A 129 55.25 -11.12 -28.85
CA TYR A 129 54.58 -11.92 -27.86
C TYR A 129 53.35 -11.18 -27.28
N ASP A 130 53.53 -9.92 -26.86
CA ASP A 130 52.47 -9.11 -26.31
C ASP A 130 51.35 -8.85 -27.32
N GLN A 131 51.70 -8.64 -28.61
CA GLN A 131 50.71 -8.49 -29.69
C GLN A 131 49.89 -9.76 -29.90
N MET A 132 50.54 -10.94 -29.88
CA MET A 132 49.84 -12.23 -30.02
C MET A 132 48.91 -12.47 -28.83
N LYS A 133 49.38 -12.19 -27.62
CA LYS A 133 48.58 -12.28 -26.42
C LYS A 133 47.32 -11.39 -26.47
N LEU A 134 47.47 -10.13 -26.90
CA LEU A 134 46.36 -9.22 -27.09
C LEU A 134 45.34 -9.77 -28.10
N SER A 135 45.82 -10.29 -29.22
CA SER A 135 44.96 -10.88 -30.27
C SER A 135 44.17 -12.10 -29.73
N LEU A 136 44.81 -12.95 -28.94
CA LEU A 136 44.17 -14.08 -28.31
C LEU A 136 43.10 -13.62 -27.29
N ASP A 137 43.43 -12.64 -26.44
CA ASP A 137 42.51 -12.13 -25.46
C ASP A 137 41.27 -11.50 -26.13
N GLN A 138 41.45 -10.74 -27.21
CA GLN A 138 40.33 -10.21 -28.00
C GLN A 138 39.45 -11.33 -28.60
N ALA A 139 40.08 -12.40 -29.12
CA ALA A 139 39.34 -13.53 -29.65
C ALA A 139 38.56 -14.30 -28.58
N LYS A 140 39.11 -14.42 -27.37
CA LYS A 140 38.44 -15.04 -26.23
C LYS A 140 37.21 -14.23 -25.81
N GLU A 141 37.33 -12.92 -25.70
CA GLU A 141 36.18 -12.04 -25.36
C GLU A 141 35.08 -12.11 -26.43
N ASN A 142 35.46 -12.10 -27.73
CA ASN A 142 34.50 -12.27 -28.81
C ASN A 142 33.80 -13.63 -28.76
N LEU A 143 34.54 -14.70 -28.50
CA LEU A 143 33.97 -16.05 -28.36
C LEU A 143 33.03 -16.13 -27.15
N HIS A 144 33.38 -15.49 -26.02
CA HIS A 144 32.53 -15.43 -24.83
C HIS A 144 31.21 -14.70 -25.11
N PHE A 145 31.29 -13.54 -25.76
CA PHE A 145 30.12 -12.78 -26.19
C PHE A 145 29.18 -13.60 -27.08
N LEU A 146 29.73 -14.23 -28.10
CA LEU A 146 28.98 -15.09 -29.04
C LEU A 146 28.41 -16.33 -28.32
N THR A 147 29.16 -16.95 -27.41
CA THR A 147 28.69 -18.10 -26.64
C THR A 147 27.44 -17.74 -25.81
N THR A 148 27.48 -16.62 -25.07
CA THR A 148 26.40 -16.18 -24.21
C THR A 148 25.14 -15.83 -25.00
N ASN A 149 25.29 -15.25 -26.19
CA ASN A 149 24.19 -14.83 -27.04
C ASN A 149 23.66 -15.95 -27.96
N THR A 150 24.48 -16.96 -28.29
CA THR A 150 24.04 -18.13 -29.07
C THR A 150 23.34 -19.16 -28.21
N PHE A 151 23.82 -19.40 -26.98
CA PHE A 151 23.26 -20.38 -26.03
C PHE A 151 22.67 -19.66 -24.82
N VAL A 152 21.44 -19.19 -24.98
CA VAL A 152 20.76 -18.40 -23.95
C VAL A 152 20.26 -19.31 -22.85
N ARG A 153 20.63 -18.99 -21.61
CA ARG A 153 20.32 -19.79 -20.42
C ARG A 153 19.53 -19.01 -19.40
N ALA A 154 18.80 -19.75 -18.56
CA ALA A 154 18.02 -19.18 -17.47
C ALA A 154 18.91 -18.51 -16.40
N PRO A 155 18.78 -17.21 -16.12
CA PRO A 155 19.56 -16.52 -15.10
C PRO A 155 19.18 -16.91 -13.67
N PHE A 156 17.94 -17.36 -13.48
CA PHE A 156 17.41 -17.87 -12.21
C PHE A 156 16.35 -18.94 -12.45
N SER A 157 15.95 -19.65 -11.40
CA SER A 157 14.89 -20.65 -11.46
C SER A 157 13.51 -19.99 -11.45
N GLY A 158 12.61 -20.40 -12.33
CA GLY A 158 11.27 -19.81 -12.46
C GLY A 158 10.37 -20.56 -13.41
N VAL A 159 9.36 -19.88 -13.91
CA VAL A 159 8.39 -20.38 -14.88
C VAL A 159 8.41 -19.48 -16.11
N ILE A 160 8.29 -20.07 -17.29
CA ILE A 160 8.15 -19.34 -18.55
C ILE A 160 6.73 -18.78 -18.61
N SER A 161 6.62 -17.45 -18.56
CA SER A 161 5.33 -16.75 -18.56
C SER A 161 4.84 -16.31 -19.93
N ALA A 162 5.75 -16.19 -20.89
CA ALA A 162 5.43 -15.89 -22.30
C ALA A 162 6.50 -16.45 -23.24
N LYS A 163 6.09 -16.77 -24.46
CA LYS A 163 6.92 -17.18 -25.60
C LYS A 163 6.43 -16.38 -26.81
N ASN A 164 7.28 -15.63 -27.46
CA ASN A 164 6.91 -14.69 -28.52
C ASN A 164 7.45 -15.06 -29.90
N TYR A 165 8.21 -16.15 -29.99
CA TYR A 165 8.81 -16.65 -31.23
C TYR A 165 8.72 -18.17 -31.31
N GLU A 166 8.81 -18.67 -32.53
CA GLU A 166 8.89 -20.09 -32.81
C GLU A 166 10.25 -20.47 -33.43
N ASP A 167 10.54 -21.77 -33.48
CA ASP A 167 11.73 -22.31 -34.12
C ASP A 167 11.77 -21.90 -35.58
N GLY A 168 12.94 -21.43 -36.03
CA GLY A 168 13.16 -21.02 -37.39
C GLY A 168 12.86 -19.56 -37.70
N GLU A 169 12.25 -18.81 -36.82
CA GLU A 169 11.97 -17.38 -37.00
C GLU A 169 13.24 -16.53 -36.89
N LEU A 170 13.17 -15.35 -37.50
CA LEU A 170 14.23 -14.35 -37.41
C LEU A 170 14.00 -13.48 -36.16
N TYR A 171 14.92 -13.50 -35.23
CA TYR A 171 14.91 -12.66 -34.05
C TYR A 171 15.12 -11.18 -34.40
N SER A 172 14.21 -10.31 -34.00
CA SER A 172 14.16 -8.88 -34.32
C SER A 172 14.17 -7.93 -33.13
N GLY A 173 14.53 -8.42 -31.94
CA GLY A 173 14.74 -7.58 -30.75
C GLY A 173 13.64 -7.63 -29.68
N GLN A 174 12.47 -8.26 -29.91
CA GLN A 174 11.51 -8.53 -28.84
C GLN A 174 12.00 -9.69 -27.96
N PRO A 175 11.58 -9.76 -26.68
CA PRO A 175 11.93 -10.91 -25.84
C PRO A 175 11.47 -12.23 -26.46
N ILE A 176 12.35 -13.21 -26.58
CA ILE A 176 11.98 -14.54 -27.10
C ILE A 176 11.10 -15.25 -26.12
N VAL A 177 11.50 -15.30 -24.85
CA VAL A 177 10.71 -15.84 -23.75
C VAL A 177 10.78 -14.91 -22.54
N VAL A 178 9.76 -14.95 -21.69
CA VAL A 178 9.72 -14.21 -20.42
C VAL A 178 9.82 -15.21 -19.29
N LEU A 179 10.88 -15.09 -18.48
CA LEU A 179 11.10 -15.92 -17.31
C LEU A 179 10.68 -15.16 -16.03
N THR A 180 9.79 -15.75 -15.26
CA THR A 180 9.24 -15.16 -14.04
C THR A 180 9.47 -16.07 -12.83
N GLN A 181 10.02 -15.51 -11.76
CA GLN A 181 10.16 -16.22 -10.49
C GLN A 181 8.83 -16.23 -9.76
N VAL A 182 8.32 -17.42 -9.43
CA VAL A 182 6.98 -17.61 -8.83
C VAL A 182 6.98 -18.35 -7.49
N ASP A 183 8.11 -18.89 -7.05
CA ASP A 183 8.30 -19.53 -5.73
C ASP A 183 8.17 -18.54 -4.56
N LYS A 184 8.43 -17.29 -4.84
CA LYS A 184 8.09 -16.13 -4.03
C LYS A 184 7.61 -15.01 -4.95
N LEU A 185 6.68 -14.21 -4.46
CA LEU A 185 6.12 -13.08 -5.19
C LEU A 185 6.43 -11.79 -4.45
N LYS A 186 6.27 -10.67 -5.11
CA LYS A 186 6.34 -9.34 -4.50
C LYS A 186 5.08 -8.56 -4.82
N THR A 187 4.81 -7.59 -3.98
CA THR A 187 3.84 -6.53 -4.29
C THR A 187 4.38 -5.20 -3.81
N LEU A 188 4.02 -4.13 -4.50
CA LEU A 188 4.33 -2.76 -4.11
C LEU A 188 3.07 -2.17 -3.53
N VAL A 189 3.10 -1.87 -2.24
CA VAL A 189 1.98 -1.31 -1.50
C VAL A 189 2.26 0.16 -1.25
N ALA A 190 1.33 1.03 -1.65
CA ALA A 190 1.41 2.47 -1.39
C ALA A 190 0.79 2.76 -0.02
N ILE A 191 1.58 3.33 0.89
CA ILE A 191 1.20 3.66 2.26
C ILE A 191 1.21 5.18 2.43
N PRO A 192 0.19 5.82 3.04
CA PRO A 192 0.18 7.26 3.32
C PRO A 192 1.39 7.69 4.15
N GLU A 193 1.94 8.88 3.84
CA GLU A 193 3.16 9.41 4.48
C GLU A 193 3.05 9.58 6.00
N SER A 194 1.85 9.76 6.54
CA SER A 194 1.61 9.83 7.98
C SER A 194 2.09 8.60 8.76
N TYR A 195 2.22 7.44 8.09
CA TYR A 195 2.66 6.19 8.70
C TYR A 195 4.16 5.92 8.59
N ILE A 196 4.95 6.81 7.98
CA ILE A 196 6.42 6.65 7.83
C ILE A 196 7.12 6.30 9.15
N PRO A 197 6.84 6.98 10.29
CA PRO A 197 7.56 6.67 11.53
C PRO A 197 7.31 5.26 12.06
N GLN A 198 6.18 4.64 11.69
CA GLN A 198 5.71 3.36 12.21
C GLN A 198 6.11 2.19 11.31
N VAL A 199 6.32 2.41 10.00
CA VAL A 199 6.60 1.35 9.02
C VAL A 199 8.11 1.12 8.88
N LYS A 200 8.53 -0.15 9.09
CA LYS A 200 9.95 -0.54 9.06
C LYS A 200 10.17 -1.80 8.23
N ASN A 201 11.38 -1.95 7.71
CA ASN A 201 11.81 -3.19 7.07
C ASN A 201 11.69 -4.36 8.06
N GLY A 202 11.28 -5.52 7.55
CA GLY A 202 11.10 -6.74 8.34
C GLY A 202 9.74 -6.87 9.04
N MET A 203 8.89 -5.85 9.01
CA MET A 203 7.54 -5.96 9.58
C MET A 203 6.73 -7.02 8.85
N LYS A 204 6.03 -7.83 9.63
CA LYS A 204 5.14 -8.89 9.13
C LYS A 204 3.76 -8.31 8.85
N LEU A 205 3.13 -8.80 7.79
CA LEU A 205 1.77 -8.46 7.43
C LEU A 205 1.07 -9.68 6.86
N THR A 206 -0.22 -9.59 6.71
CA THR A 206 -1.03 -10.63 6.11
C THR A 206 -1.61 -10.15 4.79
N LEU A 207 -1.67 -11.07 3.83
CA LEU A 207 -2.34 -10.84 2.54
C LEU A 207 -3.56 -11.75 2.46
N SER A 208 -4.66 -11.20 2.01
CA SER A 208 -5.87 -11.93 1.66
C SER A 208 -6.18 -11.75 0.17
N SER A 209 -6.83 -12.74 -0.42
CA SER A 209 -7.26 -12.70 -1.82
C SER A 209 -8.70 -13.18 -1.94
N SER A 210 -9.49 -12.50 -2.76
CA SER A 210 -10.86 -12.93 -3.05
C SER A 210 -10.95 -14.30 -3.74
N VAL A 211 -9.86 -14.74 -4.38
CA VAL A 211 -9.76 -16.06 -5.02
C VAL A 211 -9.66 -17.18 -3.98
N TYR A 212 -9.09 -16.89 -2.82
CA TYR A 212 -8.90 -17.83 -1.71
C TYR A 212 -9.40 -17.20 -0.40
N PRO A 213 -10.73 -17.06 -0.20
CA PRO A 213 -11.28 -16.30 0.93
C PRO A 213 -10.94 -16.92 2.29
N ASP A 214 -10.76 -18.22 2.36
CA ASP A 214 -10.44 -18.96 3.59
C ASP A 214 -8.94 -19.06 3.88
N LYS A 215 -8.08 -18.47 3.03
CA LYS A 215 -6.62 -18.51 3.22
C LYS A 215 -6.03 -17.13 3.47
N THR A 216 -5.18 -17.09 4.47
CA THR A 216 -4.36 -15.92 4.77
C THR A 216 -2.91 -16.24 4.43
N PHE A 217 -2.26 -15.36 3.69
CA PHE A 217 -0.87 -15.51 3.28
C PHE A 217 0.01 -14.60 4.13
N HIS A 218 1.03 -15.16 4.74
CA HIS A 218 1.99 -14.40 5.53
C HIS A 218 3.04 -13.76 4.62
N ALA A 219 3.28 -12.48 4.82
CA ALA A 219 4.22 -11.69 4.05
C ALA A 219 5.05 -10.80 4.97
N TYR A 220 6.09 -10.19 4.44
CA TYR A 220 6.92 -9.24 5.18
C TYR A 220 7.39 -8.09 4.27
N ILE A 221 7.64 -6.95 4.89
CA ILE A 221 8.22 -5.80 4.22
C ILE A 221 9.71 -6.05 4.02
N GLU A 222 10.15 -6.15 2.77
CA GLU A 222 11.55 -6.29 2.42
C GLU A 222 12.25 -4.93 2.39
N THR A 223 11.60 -3.93 1.81
CA THR A 223 12.18 -2.59 1.63
C THR A 223 11.10 -1.53 1.74
N VAL A 224 11.35 -0.52 2.55
CA VAL A 224 10.62 0.75 2.55
C VAL A 224 11.35 1.70 1.60
N TYR A 225 10.66 2.23 0.59
CA TYR A 225 11.27 3.12 -0.39
C TYR A 225 11.48 4.51 0.23
N PRO A 226 12.62 5.15 -0.08
CA PRO A 226 12.97 6.43 0.55
C PRO A 226 12.26 7.65 -0.05
N THR A 227 11.46 7.46 -1.09
CA THR A 227 10.79 8.53 -1.83
C THR A 227 9.29 8.52 -1.59
N ILE A 228 8.72 9.72 -1.48
CA ILE A 228 7.28 9.95 -1.40
C ILE A 228 6.81 10.43 -2.78
N ASP A 229 5.70 9.89 -3.24
CA ASP A 229 5.02 10.39 -4.42
C ASP A 229 4.22 11.65 -4.03
N ALA A 230 4.62 12.80 -4.61
CA ALA A 230 4.05 14.10 -4.26
C ALA A 230 2.58 14.26 -4.69
N SER A 231 2.09 13.45 -5.63
CA SER A 231 0.71 13.54 -6.12
C SER A 231 -0.27 12.79 -5.23
N SER A 232 0.16 11.67 -4.67
CA SER A 232 -0.66 10.79 -3.83
C SER A 232 -0.35 10.90 -2.34
N HIS A 233 0.73 11.61 -1.96
CA HIS A 233 1.24 11.68 -0.58
C HIS A 233 1.46 10.29 0.03
N THR A 234 1.99 9.35 -0.78
CA THR A 234 2.27 7.98 -0.34
C THR A 234 3.72 7.61 -0.59
N PHE A 235 4.25 6.71 0.22
CA PHE A 235 5.50 6.02 -0.04
C PHE A 235 5.23 4.56 -0.36
N GLN A 236 6.11 3.96 -1.16
CA GLN A 236 5.97 2.56 -1.53
C GLN A 236 6.75 1.66 -0.58
N VAL A 237 6.18 0.51 -0.29
CA VAL A 237 6.87 -0.59 0.38
C VAL A 237 6.86 -1.83 -0.51
N LYS A 238 8.01 -2.48 -0.62
CA LYS A 238 8.14 -3.76 -1.29
C LYS A 238 7.85 -4.85 -0.28
N VAL A 239 6.74 -5.53 -0.49
CA VAL A 239 6.31 -6.67 0.31
C VAL A 239 6.64 -7.96 -0.43
N VAL A 240 7.19 -8.93 0.30
CA VAL A 240 7.50 -10.26 -0.23
C VAL A 240 6.59 -11.29 0.42
N VAL A 241 5.98 -12.14 -0.41
CA VAL A 241 5.15 -13.26 0.02
C VAL A 241 5.75 -14.56 -0.48
N PRO A 242 6.09 -15.51 0.39
CA PRO A 242 6.45 -16.87 0.02
C PRO A 242 5.28 -17.56 -0.66
N ASN A 243 5.55 -18.29 -1.74
CA ASN A 243 4.53 -18.98 -2.53
C ASN A 243 4.92 -20.45 -2.77
N THR A 244 5.30 -21.14 -1.73
CA THR A 244 5.77 -22.54 -1.80
C THR A 244 4.71 -23.52 -2.28
N GLU A 245 3.44 -23.22 -1.98
CA GLU A 245 2.30 -24.02 -2.45
C GLU A 245 1.93 -23.71 -3.93
N GLY A 246 2.47 -22.64 -4.52
CA GLY A 246 2.19 -22.24 -5.90
C GLY A 246 0.75 -21.76 -6.16
N LEU A 247 0.01 -21.39 -5.10
CA LEU A 247 -1.39 -20.95 -5.20
C LEU A 247 -1.50 -19.52 -5.75
N LEU A 248 -0.62 -18.64 -5.33
CA LEU A 248 -0.60 -17.27 -5.77
C LEU A 248 0.04 -17.16 -7.15
N ARG A 249 -0.50 -16.29 -7.98
CA ARG A 249 0.03 -16.03 -9.33
C ARG A 249 0.30 -14.53 -9.51
N PRO A 250 1.35 -14.17 -10.26
CA PRO A 250 1.52 -12.79 -10.70
C PRO A 250 0.25 -12.27 -11.38
N GLY A 251 -0.12 -11.02 -11.11
CA GLY A 251 -1.35 -10.40 -11.59
C GLY A 251 -2.56 -10.52 -10.64
N MET A 252 -2.52 -11.42 -9.64
CA MET A 252 -3.61 -11.52 -8.67
C MET A 252 -3.69 -10.26 -7.82
N TYR A 253 -4.94 -9.82 -7.56
CA TYR A 253 -5.25 -8.73 -6.64
C TYR A 253 -5.27 -9.27 -5.20
N VAL A 254 -4.63 -8.54 -4.31
CA VAL A 254 -4.52 -8.89 -2.89
C VAL A 254 -4.75 -7.66 -2.02
N THR A 255 -5.26 -7.93 -0.83
CA THR A 255 -5.44 -6.94 0.23
C THR A 255 -4.40 -7.20 1.31
N ALA A 256 -3.56 -6.22 1.56
CA ALA A 256 -2.50 -6.25 2.56
C ALA A 256 -3.01 -5.62 3.87
N SER A 257 -2.94 -6.36 4.97
CA SER A 257 -3.28 -5.88 6.31
C SER A 257 -2.01 -5.79 7.15
N LEU A 258 -1.59 -4.56 7.43
CA LEU A 258 -0.38 -4.24 8.19
C LEU A 258 -0.75 -3.73 9.59
N GLY A 259 -0.32 -4.45 10.62
CA GLY A 259 -0.42 -3.98 12.00
C GLY A 259 0.64 -2.93 12.30
N LEU A 260 0.21 -1.75 12.74
CA LEU A 260 1.09 -0.61 13.07
C LEU A 260 1.49 -0.57 14.55
N GLY A 261 1.01 -1.53 15.33
CA GLY A 261 1.25 -1.60 16.76
C GLY A 261 -0.01 -1.35 17.59
N LYS A 262 0.18 -1.33 18.90
CA LYS A 262 -0.88 -1.03 19.85
C LYS A 262 -0.83 0.45 20.20
N GLU A 263 -1.98 1.07 20.27
CA GLU A 263 -2.15 2.45 20.71
C GLU A 263 -3.23 2.50 21.80
N SER A 264 -3.00 3.34 22.81
CA SER A 264 -3.96 3.57 23.88
C SER A 264 -4.86 4.72 23.48
N VAL A 265 -6.13 4.44 23.27
CA VAL A 265 -7.12 5.42 22.84
C VAL A 265 -8.34 5.39 23.75
N ILE A 266 -9.05 6.51 23.83
CA ILE A 266 -10.35 6.59 24.52
C ILE A 266 -11.45 6.38 23.48
N THR A 267 -12.34 5.44 23.76
CA THR A 267 -13.50 5.14 22.89
C THR A 267 -14.79 5.51 23.59
N ALA A 268 -15.79 5.92 22.79
CA ALA A 268 -17.14 6.20 23.24
C ALA A 268 -18.15 5.50 22.32
N PRO A 269 -19.37 5.18 22.82
CA PRO A 269 -20.43 4.67 21.96
C PRO A 269 -20.73 5.67 20.83
N TYR A 270 -20.75 5.21 19.59
CA TYR A 270 -20.96 6.07 18.41
C TYR A 270 -22.28 6.87 18.51
N SER A 271 -23.31 6.30 19.12
CA SER A 271 -24.62 6.93 19.32
C SER A 271 -24.58 8.19 20.22
N THR A 272 -23.57 8.32 21.08
CA THR A 272 -23.43 9.45 22.02
C THR A 272 -22.63 10.62 21.45
N VAL A 273 -22.02 10.44 20.28
CA VAL A 273 -21.30 11.50 19.58
C VAL A 273 -22.25 12.27 18.68
N LEU A 274 -22.62 13.46 19.13
CA LEU A 274 -23.59 14.29 18.45
C LEU A 274 -22.95 15.16 17.37
N LYS A 275 -23.74 15.51 16.35
CA LYS A 275 -23.33 16.43 15.28
C LYS A 275 -23.94 17.81 15.52
N LEU A 276 -23.12 18.85 15.43
CA LEU A 276 -23.62 20.22 15.49
C LEU A 276 -24.40 20.53 14.21
N ILE A 277 -25.63 21.04 14.38
CA ILE A 277 -26.49 21.40 13.24
C ILE A 277 -25.82 22.55 12.45
N GLY A 278 -25.61 22.37 11.18
CA GLY A 278 -24.99 23.39 10.30
C GLY A 278 -23.47 23.39 10.28
N ALA A 279 -22.80 22.48 11.03
CA ALA A 279 -21.35 22.31 11.02
C ALA A 279 -20.95 20.83 10.88
N ASN A 280 -19.69 20.56 10.58
CA ASN A 280 -19.16 19.19 10.56
C ASN A 280 -18.62 18.75 11.92
N ASN A 281 -18.59 19.66 12.89
CA ASN A 281 -18.02 19.43 14.21
C ASN A 281 -18.86 18.42 15.00
N ARG A 282 -18.17 17.56 15.72
CA ARG A 282 -18.76 16.57 16.60
C ARG A 282 -18.52 16.96 18.05
N TYR A 283 -19.44 16.62 18.92
CA TYR A 283 -19.32 16.91 20.34
C TYR A 283 -19.93 15.81 21.21
N VAL A 284 -19.47 15.73 22.42
CA VAL A 284 -20.03 14.90 23.49
C VAL A 284 -20.35 15.77 24.71
N PHE A 285 -21.16 15.25 25.62
CA PHE A 285 -21.35 15.86 26.92
C PHE A 285 -20.59 15.10 27.99
N ILE A 286 -19.87 15.84 28.83
CA ILE A 286 -19.20 15.31 30.02
C ILE A 286 -19.83 15.89 31.28
N ASN A 287 -19.69 15.17 32.38
CA ASN A 287 -20.09 15.66 33.69
C ASN A 287 -18.99 16.56 34.27
N ASP A 288 -19.27 17.83 34.37
CA ASP A 288 -18.43 18.80 35.09
C ASP A 288 -19.15 19.27 36.37
N ASN A 289 -18.79 18.64 37.48
CA ASN A 289 -19.35 18.97 38.83
C ASN A 289 -20.88 19.01 38.87
N GLY A 290 -21.55 18.04 38.24
CA GLY A 290 -23.01 17.94 38.23
C GLY A 290 -23.69 18.79 37.16
N ARG A 291 -22.91 19.34 36.21
CA ARG A 291 -23.41 20.06 35.05
C ARG A 291 -22.92 19.40 33.74
N ALA A 292 -23.76 19.43 32.71
CA ALA A 292 -23.38 18.95 31.40
C ALA A 292 -22.47 19.98 30.70
N LYS A 293 -21.22 19.63 30.45
CA LYS A 293 -20.27 20.42 29.65
C LYS A 293 -20.17 19.83 28.26
N ARG A 294 -20.45 20.66 27.27
CA ARG A 294 -20.27 20.27 25.86
C ARG A 294 -18.79 20.37 25.48
N VAL A 295 -18.22 19.26 25.03
CA VAL A 295 -16.84 19.17 24.57
C VAL A 295 -16.84 18.80 23.10
N GLU A 296 -16.15 19.62 22.27
CA GLU A 296 -15.93 19.31 20.88
C GLU A 296 -14.84 18.23 20.76
N VAL A 297 -15.10 17.20 19.96
CA VAL A 297 -14.21 16.05 19.83
C VAL A 297 -13.87 15.78 18.38
N GLU A 298 -12.63 15.35 18.16
CA GLU A 298 -12.20 14.73 16.91
C GLU A 298 -12.51 13.23 16.97
N MET A 299 -13.07 12.71 15.88
CA MET A 299 -13.37 11.29 15.77
C MET A 299 -12.24 10.60 15.01
N GLY A 300 -11.72 9.50 15.60
CA GLY A 300 -10.80 8.58 14.96
C GLY A 300 -11.52 7.36 14.36
N ASP A 301 -10.87 6.20 14.47
CA ASP A 301 -11.38 4.94 13.92
C ASP A 301 -12.61 4.42 14.68
N ARG A 302 -13.45 3.70 13.93
CA ARG A 302 -14.66 3.07 14.49
C ARG A 302 -14.42 1.59 14.75
N PHE A 303 -14.77 1.12 15.94
CA PHE A 303 -14.62 -0.26 16.41
C PHE A 303 -16.00 -0.85 16.77
N GLY A 304 -16.71 -1.32 15.75
CA GLY A 304 -18.09 -1.80 15.93
C GLY A 304 -19.04 -0.67 16.30
N ASP A 305 -19.59 -0.73 17.52
CA ASP A 305 -20.50 0.30 18.06
C ASP A 305 -19.78 1.44 18.78
N GLU A 306 -18.49 1.37 18.96
CA GLU A 306 -17.65 2.41 19.56
C GLU A 306 -16.86 3.17 18.52
N VAL A 307 -16.50 4.40 18.84
CA VAL A 307 -15.64 5.28 18.05
C VAL A 307 -14.59 5.91 18.94
N GLU A 308 -13.39 6.00 18.43
CA GLU A 308 -12.32 6.75 19.06
C GLU A 308 -12.65 8.23 19.10
N ILE A 309 -12.49 8.86 20.26
CA ILE A 309 -12.67 10.30 20.45
C ILE A 309 -11.42 10.91 21.08
N SER A 310 -11.10 12.11 20.66
CA SER A 310 -9.94 12.88 21.16
C SER A 310 -10.32 14.32 21.37
N ALA A 311 -10.01 14.84 22.54
CA ALA A 311 -10.08 16.25 22.91
C ALA A 311 -9.21 16.49 24.15
N PRO A 312 -8.77 17.74 24.43
CA PRO A 312 -7.97 18.05 25.63
C PRO A 312 -8.67 17.69 26.95
N GLU A 313 -10.00 17.76 27.00
CA GLU A 313 -10.81 17.44 28.17
C GLU A 313 -11.15 15.94 28.31
N ILE A 314 -10.92 15.16 27.26
CA ILE A 314 -11.20 13.71 27.26
C ILE A 314 -9.96 12.99 27.76
N VAL A 315 -9.92 12.77 29.07
CA VAL A 315 -8.83 12.09 29.77
C VAL A 315 -9.34 10.87 30.54
N ASP A 316 -8.42 10.04 31.03
CA ASP A 316 -8.77 8.89 31.85
C ASP A 316 -9.62 9.30 33.06
N GLY A 317 -10.72 8.57 33.30
CA GLY A 317 -11.62 8.80 34.42
C GLY A 317 -12.73 9.85 34.18
N VAL A 318 -12.78 10.49 33.01
CA VAL A 318 -13.85 11.44 32.67
C VAL A 318 -15.20 10.72 32.59
N GLN A 319 -16.20 11.29 33.20
CA GLN A 319 -17.56 10.82 33.12
C GLN A 319 -18.29 11.44 31.94
N MET A 320 -18.61 10.62 30.95
CA MET A 320 -19.34 11.03 29.75
C MET A 320 -20.81 10.64 29.84
N VAL A 321 -21.68 11.50 29.33
CA VAL A 321 -23.12 11.19 29.22
C VAL A 321 -23.36 10.20 28.11
N THR A 322 -23.98 9.07 28.41
CA THR A 322 -24.28 7.99 27.45
C THR A 322 -25.77 7.83 27.15
N LYS A 323 -26.66 8.38 27.99
CA LYS A 323 -28.10 8.45 27.70
C LYS A 323 -28.64 9.79 28.17
N GLY A 324 -29.62 10.33 27.43
CA GLY A 324 -30.23 11.64 27.72
C GLY A 324 -29.55 12.82 27.03
N GLU A 325 -28.50 12.59 26.28
CA GLU A 325 -27.64 13.57 25.59
C GLU A 325 -28.42 14.50 24.66
N SER A 326 -29.49 14.02 24.02
CA SER A 326 -30.29 14.80 23.06
C SER A 326 -31.10 15.94 23.67
N ARG A 327 -31.27 15.93 25.00
CA ARG A 327 -32.00 16.96 25.76
C ARG A 327 -31.09 17.98 26.42
N LEU A 328 -29.80 17.73 26.41
CA LEU A 328 -28.81 18.54 27.08
C LEU A 328 -28.49 19.83 26.33
N ILE A 329 -28.33 20.89 27.09
CA ILE A 329 -27.74 22.16 26.67
C ILE A 329 -26.50 22.38 27.54
N ASP A 330 -25.51 23.05 27.00
CA ASP A 330 -24.29 23.36 27.74
C ASP A 330 -24.57 24.09 29.04
N GLY A 331 -23.98 23.61 30.14
CA GLY A 331 -24.16 24.17 31.49
C GLY A 331 -25.41 23.70 32.24
N VAL A 332 -26.32 22.91 31.65
CA VAL A 332 -27.52 22.42 32.34
C VAL A 332 -27.16 21.46 33.48
N LYS A 333 -27.88 21.55 34.59
CA LYS A 333 -27.69 20.66 35.72
C LYS A 333 -28.16 19.25 35.39
N ILE A 334 -27.36 18.25 35.75
CA ILE A 334 -27.66 16.84 35.46
C ILE A 334 -27.87 16.06 36.76
N ARG A 335 -28.80 15.10 36.68
CA ARG A 335 -29.04 14.11 37.73
C ARG A 335 -28.77 12.72 37.13
N VAL A 336 -27.91 11.97 37.80
CA VAL A 336 -27.55 10.61 37.34
C VAL A 336 -28.72 9.69 37.63
N ALA A 337 -29.14 8.93 36.62
CA ALA A 337 -30.11 7.85 36.81
C ALA A 337 -29.40 6.70 37.56
N GLU A 338 -30.00 6.24 38.65
CA GLU A 338 -29.54 5.06 39.39
C GLU A 338 -29.75 3.78 38.59
#